data_6f7c716c47a001a77ca6a96d7e8f9c5f
#
_entry.id   6f7c716c47a001a77ca6a96d7e8f9c5f
#
_cell.length_a   1.000
_cell.length_b   1.000
_cell.length_c   1.000
_cell.angle_alpha   90.00
_cell.angle_beta   90.00
_cell.angle_gamma   90.00
#
_symmetry.space_group_name_H-M   'P 1'
#
loop_
_entity.id
_entity.type
_entity.pdbx_description
1 polymer ?
#
loop_
_entity_poly.entity_id
_entity_poly.type
_entity_poly.pdbx_seq_one_letter_code
_entity_poly.pdbx_strand_id
1 'polypeptide(L)'
;MKLSGLDLTCSRGGRRVFSEVSFSVAAGTALLLTGPNGAGKSSLLRMIAGLIRPAKGSLMLEGGDPELSLGEQSHYVGHLDPLKPALTVTENLVFWVRFLNGKAGVSGAASIEQGLDAVGLADLARLPAGYLSAGQRRRLSLARVLAVPRPIWLLDEPTTALDAASQERLRRVMVDHLSGGGLIVAATHGPLGLAEASQLRLGSSLSEGEESARLGDVDVMDAVP
;
A
#
# COMPACT_ATOMS: atom_id res chain seq x y z
N MET A 1 -12.34 7.86 -13.19
CA MET A 1 -11.81 6.58 -12.66
C MET A 1 -12.39 6.32 -11.28
N LYS A 2 -12.73 5.07 -10.96
CA LYS A 2 -13.29 4.66 -9.66
C LYS A 2 -12.83 3.23 -9.36
N LEU A 3 -12.22 3.03 -8.20
CA LEU A 3 -11.86 1.70 -7.68
C LEU A 3 -12.92 1.24 -6.68
N SER A 4 -13.45 0.04 -6.84
CA SER A 4 -14.40 -0.55 -5.90
C SER A 4 -14.05 -2.00 -5.56
N GLY A 5 -14.37 -2.39 -4.34
CA GLY A 5 -14.36 -3.75 -3.86
C GLY A 5 -15.74 -4.12 -3.35
N LEU A 6 -16.25 -5.30 -3.71
CA LEU A 6 -17.56 -5.80 -3.30
C LEU A 6 -17.40 -7.14 -2.58
N ASP A 7 -17.88 -7.21 -1.35
CA ASP A 7 -17.96 -8.40 -0.49
C ASP A 7 -16.66 -9.20 -0.39
N LEU A 8 -15.55 -8.46 -0.30
CA LEU A 8 -14.22 -9.05 -0.30
C LEU A 8 -13.97 -9.87 0.97
N THR A 9 -13.52 -11.10 0.77
CA THR A 9 -13.05 -11.98 1.85
C THR A 9 -11.59 -12.34 1.61
N CYS A 10 -10.79 -12.23 2.66
CA CYS A 10 -9.39 -12.61 2.67
C CYS A 10 -9.15 -13.78 3.62
N SER A 11 -8.51 -14.84 3.13
CA SER A 11 -8.05 -15.96 3.95
C SER A 11 -6.55 -16.18 3.76
N ARG A 12 -5.81 -16.43 4.83
CA ARG A 12 -4.38 -16.72 4.81
C ARG A 12 -4.02 -17.83 5.78
N GLY A 13 -3.30 -18.86 5.29
CA GLY A 13 -2.90 -19.99 6.12
C GLY A 13 -4.09 -20.69 6.79
N GLY A 14 -5.21 -20.82 6.09
CA GLY A 14 -6.44 -21.43 6.62
C GLY A 14 -7.26 -20.53 7.57
N ARG A 15 -6.79 -19.33 7.89
CA ARG A 15 -7.49 -18.39 8.78
C ARG A 15 -8.13 -17.25 7.97
N ARG A 16 -9.36 -16.89 8.32
CA ARG A 16 -10.04 -15.71 7.78
C ARG A 16 -9.42 -14.45 8.40
N VAL A 17 -8.96 -13.54 7.55
CA VAL A 17 -8.36 -12.25 7.95
C VAL A 17 -9.46 -11.19 8.04
N PHE A 18 -10.31 -11.12 7.03
CA PHE A 18 -11.53 -10.30 7.02
C PHE A 18 -12.56 -10.92 6.07
N SER A 19 -13.83 -10.54 6.19
CA SER A 19 -14.93 -10.95 5.32
C SER A 19 -15.87 -9.78 5.06
N GLU A 20 -16.58 -9.87 3.90
CA GLU A 20 -17.66 -8.95 3.52
C GLU A 20 -17.25 -7.47 3.51
N VAL A 21 -15.99 -7.21 3.15
CA VAL A 21 -15.48 -5.84 3.05
C VAL A 21 -15.85 -5.25 1.70
N SER A 22 -16.62 -4.17 1.71
CA SER A 22 -16.97 -3.40 0.52
C SER A 22 -16.51 -1.96 0.67
N PHE A 23 -16.01 -1.37 -0.43
CA PHE A 23 -15.55 0.01 -0.46
C PHE A 23 -15.62 0.60 -1.88
N SER A 24 -15.53 1.92 -1.96
CA SER A 24 -15.42 2.65 -3.22
C SER A 24 -14.55 3.90 -3.04
N VAL A 25 -13.65 4.15 -4.01
CA VAL A 25 -12.73 5.29 -4.04
C VAL A 25 -12.81 5.93 -5.42
N ALA A 26 -13.16 7.21 -5.49
CA ALA A 26 -13.21 7.95 -6.74
C ALA A 26 -11.84 8.59 -7.07
N ALA A 27 -11.64 8.95 -8.34
CA ALA A 27 -10.51 9.79 -8.74
C ALA A 27 -10.48 11.10 -7.91
N GLY A 28 -9.29 11.56 -7.58
CA GLY A 28 -9.08 12.74 -6.75
C GLY A 28 -9.27 12.54 -5.25
N THR A 29 -9.62 11.33 -4.78
CA THR A 29 -9.89 11.06 -3.36
C THR A 29 -8.98 9.98 -2.76
N ALA A 30 -8.94 9.92 -1.44
CA ALA A 30 -8.19 8.91 -0.70
C ALA A 30 -9.11 8.05 0.19
N LEU A 31 -8.75 6.77 0.35
CA LEU A 31 -9.33 5.85 1.33
C LEU A 31 -8.28 5.48 2.37
N LEU A 32 -8.53 5.83 3.63
CA LEU A 32 -7.67 5.46 4.75
C LEU A 32 -8.18 4.17 5.41
N LEU A 33 -7.34 3.15 5.38
CA LEU A 33 -7.61 1.89 6.05
C LEU A 33 -7.15 1.99 7.51
N THR A 34 -8.09 1.88 8.43
CA THR A 34 -7.86 1.98 9.87
C THR A 34 -8.21 0.66 10.57
N GLY A 35 -7.85 0.51 11.83
CA GLY A 35 -8.13 -0.68 12.63
C GLY A 35 -6.88 -1.25 13.30
N PRO A 36 -7.03 -2.25 14.19
CA PRO A 36 -5.94 -2.82 14.95
C PRO A 36 -4.89 -3.52 14.07
N ASN A 37 -3.73 -3.82 14.67
CA ASN A 37 -2.73 -4.64 14.00
C ASN A 37 -3.30 -6.05 13.75
N GLY A 38 -3.01 -6.61 12.58
CA GLY A 38 -3.57 -7.90 12.18
C GLY A 38 -4.97 -7.85 11.55
N ALA A 39 -5.68 -6.72 11.57
CA ALA A 39 -7.01 -6.57 10.98
C ALA A 39 -7.09 -6.76 9.45
N GLY A 40 -5.94 -6.88 8.78
CA GLY A 40 -5.90 -7.17 7.35
C GLY A 40 -5.67 -5.96 6.44
N LYS A 41 -5.31 -4.78 6.97
CA LYS A 41 -5.04 -3.57 6.18
C LYS A 41 -4.04 -3.82 5.04
N SER A 42 -2.86 -4.34 5.37
CA SER A 42 -1.85 -4.72 4.37
C SER A 42 -2.31 -5.84 3.43
N SER A 43 -3.19 -6.74 3.91
CA SER A 43 -3.75 -7.80 3.05
C SER A 43 -4.71 -7.22 2.02
N LEU A 44 -5.53 -6.24 2.39
CA LEU A 44 -6.41 -5.54 1.46
C LEU A 44 -5.60 -4.75 0.41
N LEU A 45 -4.56 -4.01 0.83
CA LEU A 45 -3.67 -3.32 -0.11
C LEU A 45 -3.01 -4.29 -1.11
N ARG A 46 -2.49 -5.43 -0.62
CA ARG A 46 -1.90 -6.46 -1.49
C ARG A 46 -2.93 -7.13 -2.40
N MET A 47 -4.17 -7.25 -1.97
CA MET A 47 -5.28 -7.77 -2.78
C MET A 47 -5.59 -6.80 -3.92
N ILE A 48 -5.67 -5.50 -3.66
CA ILE A 48 -5.85 -4.47 -4.68
C ILE A 48 -4.65 -4.46 -5.65
N ALA A 49 -3.44 -4.63 -5.15
CA ALA A 49 -2.22 -4.74 -5.97
C ALA A 49 -2.12 -6.03 -6.81
N GLY A 50 -3.11 -6.93 -6.71
CA GLY A 50 -3.10 -8.22 -7.42
C GLY A 50 -2.13 -9.26 -6.86
N LEU A 51 -1.50 -8.99 -5.70
CA LEU A 51 -0.54 -9.90 -5.05
C LEU A 51 -1.23 -11.00 -4.22
N ILE A 52 -2.50 -10.81 -3.89
CA ILE A 52 -3.33 -11.78 -3.17
C ILE A 52 -4.68 -11.84 -3.89
N ARG A 53 -5.16 -13.05 -4.18
CA ARG A 53 -6.50 -13.24 -4.74
C ARG A 53 -7.54 -13.18 -3.61
N PRO A 54 -8.70 -12.53 -3.82
CA PRO A 54 -9.81 -12.61 -2.89
C PRO A 54 -10.33 -14.06 -2.80
N ALA A 55 -10.68 -14.51 -1.61
CA ALA A 55 -11.36 -15.81 -1.42
C ALA A 55 -12.83 -15.73 -1.86
N LYS A 56 -13.45 -14.55 -1.68
CA LYS A 56 -14.79 -14.20 -2.18
C LYS A 56 -14.81 -12.71 -2.53
N GLY A 57 -15.81 -12.32 -3.33
CA GLY A 57 -15.99 -10.94 -3.75
C GLY A 57 -15.17 -10.59 -5.00
N SER A 58 -15.24 -9.34 -5.41
CA SER A 58 -14.58 -8.84 -6.63
C SER A 58 -13.99 -7.45 -6.43
N LEU A 59 -12.94 -7.15 -7.19
CA LEU A 59 -12.35 -5.82 -7.34
C LEU A 59 -12.63 -5.34 -8.76
N MET A 60 -13.01 -4.06 -8.90
CA MET A 60 -13.29 -3.43 -10.18
C MET A 60 -12.65 -2.06 -10.26
N LEU A 61 -12.08 -1.74 -11.42
CA LEU A 61 -11.57 -0.41 -11.76
C LEU A 61 -12.36 0.13 -12.96
N GLU A 62 -13.25 1.07 -12.73
CA GLU A 62 -13.97 1.77 -13.76
C GLU A 62 -13.15 2.96 -14.29
N GLY A 63 -13.04 3.11 -15.61
CA GLY A 63 -12.30 4.20 -16.25
C GLY A 63 -10.78 4.10 -16.13
N GLY A 64 -10.27 2.91 -15.85
CA GLY A 64 -8.85 2.56 -16.02
C GLY A 64 -8.55 2.09 -17.45
N ASP A 65 -7.30 1.74 -17.73
CA ASP A 65 -6.88 1.12 -18.98
C ASP A 65 -7.36 -0.35 -19.02
N PRO A 66 -8.22 -0.74 -19.97
CA PRO A 66 -8.77 -2.10 -20.04
C PRO A 66 -7.73 -3.16 -20.43
N GLU A 67 -6.60 -2.76 -21.01
CA GLU A 67 -5.51 -3.64 -21.43
C GLU A 67 -4.59 -4.01 -20.26
N LEU A 68 -4.64 -3.25 -19.17
CA LEU A 68 -3.78 -3.42 -18.00
C LEU A 68 -4.56 -3.99 -16.81
N SER A 69 -3.95 -4.93 -16.12
CA SER A 69 -4.47 -5.39 -14.83
C SER A 69 -4.49 -4.26 -13.79
N LEU A 70 -5.29 -4.42 -12.74
CA LEU A 70 -5.33 -3.47 -11.61
C LEU A 70 -3.94 -3.30 -10.96
N GLY A 71 -3.16 -4.37 -10.87
CA GLY A 71 -1.79 -4.32 -10.34
C GLY A 71 -0.83 -3.51 -11.22
N GLU A 72 -0.96 -3.56 -12.54
CA GLU A 72 -0.14 -2.77 -13.46
C GLU A 72 -0.50 -1.29 -13.44
N GLN A 73 -1.72 -0.95 -13.06
CA GLN A 73 -2.19 0.43 -12.88
C GLN A 73 -1.98 0.96 -11.46
N SER A 74 -1.41 0.17 -10.56
CA SER A 74 -1.17 0.56 -9.17
C SER A 74 0.29 0.51 -8.76
N HIS A 75 0.70 1.44 -7.89
CA HIS A 75 1.90 1.30 -7.09
C HIS A 75 1.56 0.71 -5.73
N TYR A 76 2.26 -0.34 -5.32
CA TYR A 76 2.22 -0.83 -3.95
C TYR A 76 3.54 -0.49 -3.23
N VAL A 77 3.45 0.35 -2.21
CA VAL A 77 4.55 0.67 -1.29
C VAL A 77 4.25 -0.02 0.04
N GLY A 78 4.88 -1.16 0.25
CA GLY A 78 4.69 -1.97 1.45
C GLY A 78 5.48 -1.45 2.65
N HIS A 79 5.42 -2.21 3.73
CA HIS A 79 6.15 -1.94 4.97
C HIS A 79 7.68 -2.04 4.81
N LEU A 80 8.17 -2.96 3.97
CA LEU A 80 9.59 -3.11 3.68
C LEU A 80 10.01 -2.21 2.52
N ASP A 81 11.19 -1.63 2.62
CA ASP A 81 11.82 -0.86 1.55
C ASP A 81 12.69 -1.79 0.71
N PRO A 82 12.22 -2.24 -0.47
CA PRO A 82 12.90 -3.24 -1.29
C PRO A 82 14.04 -2.59 -2.08
N LEU A 83 15.12 -2.26 -1.41
CA LEU A 83 16.32 -1.63 -1.96
C LEU A 83 17.47 -2.64 -2.03
N LYS A 84 18.33 -2.44 -3.01
CA LYS A 84 19.60 -3.17 -3.17
C LYS A 84 20.71 -2.36 -2.51
N PRO A 85 21.27 -2.79 -1.34
CA PRO A 85 22.23 -1.98 -0.57
C PRO A 85 23.50 -1.60 -1.33
N ALA A 86 23.96 -2.48 -2.23
CA ALA A 86 25.17 -2.26 -3.02
C ALA A 86 25.00 -1.25 -4.17
N LEU A 87 23.76 -1.01 -4.61
CA LEU A 87 23.46 -0.04 -5.65
C LEU A 87 23.34 1.36 -5.05
N THR A 88 23.72 2.37 -5.83
CA THR A 88 23.50 3.77 -5.48
C THR A 88 22.01 4.10 -5.41
N VAL A 89 21.69 5.24 -4.83
CA VAL A 89 20.32 5.80 -4.77
C VAL A 89 19.72 5.88 -6.17
N THR A 90 20.47 6.45 -7.13
CA THR A 90 20.03 6.53 -8.54
C THR A 90 19.85 5.15 -9.16
N GLU A 91 20.80 4.25 -9.02
CA GLU A 91 20.71 2.90 -9.60
C GLU A 91 19.53 2.09 -9.05
N ASN A 92 19.21 2.24 -7.76
CA ASN A 92 18.00 1.65 -7.18
C ASN A 92 16.73 2.19 -7.86
N LEU A 93 16.63 3.50 -8.07
CA LEU A 93 15.47 4.09 -8.72
C LEU A 93 15.39 3.69 -10.21
N VAL A 94 16.52 3.70 -10.93
CA VAL A 94 16.63 3.20 -12.32
C VAL A 94 16.15 1.74 -12.42
N PHE A 95 16.58 0.89 -11.48
CA PHE A 95 16.12 -0.50 -11.44
C PHE A 95 14.60 -0.59 -11.35
N TRP A 96 13.97 0.17 -10.46
CA TRP A 96 12.53 0.17 -10.30
C TRP A 96 11.80 0.75 -11.50
N VAL A 97 12.30 1.84 -12.09
CA VAL A 97 11.73 2.44 -13.30
C VAL A 97 11.73 1.42 -14.45
N ARG A 98 12.84 0.73 -14.68
CA ARG A 98 12.94 -0.32 -15.70
C ARG A 98 12.01 -1.50 -15.42
N PHE A 99 11.95 -1.94 -14.17
CA PHE A 99 11.09 -3.06 -13.77
C PHE A 99 9.60 -2.74 -13.94
N LEU A 100 9.17 -1.54 -13.58
CA LEU A 100 7.76 -1.13 -13.61
C LEU A 100 7.26 -0.74 -15.01
N ASN A 101 8.14 -0.20 -15.85
CA ASN A 101 7.80 0.18 -17.23
C ASN A 101 7.88 -0.99 -18.22
N GLY A 102 8.47 -2.12 -17.83
CA GLY A 102 8.63 -3.29 -18.69
C GLY A 102 9.31 -2.93 -20.03
N LYS A 103 8.69 -3.34 -21.14
CA LYS A 103 9.19 -3.07 -22.50
C LYS A 103 8.94 -1.63 -23.00
N ALA A 104 8.14 -0.83 -22.28
CA ALA A 104 7.74 0.52 -22.71
C ALA A 104 8.88 1.57 -22.66
N GLY A 105 10.08 1.17 -22.27
CA GLY A 105 11.24 2.05 -22.23
C GLY A 105 11.33 2.91 -20.96
N VAL A 106 12.53 3.38 -20.66
CA VAL A 106 12.80 4.29 -19.54
C VAL A 106 12.31 5.68 -19.93
N SER A 107 11.25 6.17 -19.31
CA SER A 107 10.96 7.61 -19.29
C SER A 107 12.16 8.30 -18.68
N GLY A 108 12.79 9.18 -19.43
CA GLY A 108 14.16 9.65 -19.34
C GLY A 108 14.77 9.96 -17.97
N ALA A 109 16.05 10.31 -17.99
CA ALA A 109 16.83 10.75 -16.82
C ALA A 109 16.11 11.84 -16.00
N ALA A 110 15.34 12.71 -16.63
CA ALA A 110 14.56 13.75 -15.97
C ALA A 110 13.55 13.22 -14.94
N SER A 111 12.87 12.09 -15.18
CA SER A 111 11.91 11.52 -14.21
C SER A 111 12.59 10.95 -12.96
N ILE A 112 13.84 10.48 -13.11
CA ILE A 112 14.65 9.96 -12.00
C ILE A 112 15.14 11.12 -11.13
N GLU A 113 15.69 12.18 -11.75
CA GLU A 113 16.15 13.37 -11.03
C GLU A 113 15.00 14.06 -10.30
N GLN A 114 13.87 14.26 -10.98
CA GLN A 114 12.65 14.82 -10.39
C GLN A 114 12.12 13.96 -9.22
N GLY A 115 12.13 12.63 -9.37
CA GLY A 115 11.73 11.72 -8.30
C GLY A 115 12.62 11.81 -7.07
N LEU A 116 13.95 11.94 -7.25
CA LEU A 116 14.90 12.09 -6.14
C LEU A 116 14.79 13.46 -5.49
N ASP A 117 14.62 14.52 -6.27
CA ASP A 117 14.48 15.89 -5.77
C ASP A 117 13.20 16.04 -4.93
N ALA A 118 12.07 15.53 -5.42
CA ALA A 118 10.79 15.58 -4.72
C ALA A 118 10.83 14.93 -3.33
N VAL A 119 11.64 13.88 -3.16
CA VAL A 119 11.83 13.22 -1.85
C VAL A 119 13.05 13.75 -1.08
N GLY A 120 13.79 14.74 -1.63
CA GLY A 120 14.97 15.35 -1.00
C GLY A 120 16.14 14.38 -0.88
N LEU A 121 16.46 13.65 -1.95
CA LEU A 121 17.59 12.72 -2.05
C LEU A 121 18.54 13.03 -3.20
N ALA A 122 18.37 14.15 -3.89
CA ALA A 122 19.21 14.53 -5.03
C ALA A 122 20.72 14.57 -4.66
N ASP A 123 21.08 15.15 -3.52
CA ASP A 123 22.47 15.24 -3.05
C ASP A 123 23.08 13.87 -2.70
N LEU A 124 22.25 12.86 -2.48
CA LEU A 124 22.66 11.49 -2.14
C LEU A 124 22.63 10.54 -3.34
N ALA A 125 22.38 11.05 -4.54
CA ALA A 125 22.16 10.28 -5.77
C ALA A 125 23.24 9.21 -6.03
N ARG A 126 24.49 9.50 -5.72
CA ARG A 126 25.66 8.61 -5.94
C ARG A 126 26.01 7.75 -4.73
N LEU A 127 25.36 7.95 -3.57
CA LEU A 127 25.63 7.19 -2.36
C LEU A 127 25.02 5.77 -2.49
N PRO A 128 25.75 4.69 -2.13
CA PRO A 128 25.17 3.36 -2.04
C PRO A 128 24.04 3.32 -1.00
N ALA A 129 22.92 2.67 -1.34
CA ALA A 129 21.72 2.66 -0.50
C ALA A 129 21.93 1.98 0.88
N GLY A 130 22.98 1.16 1.02
CA GLY A 130 23.37 0.58 2.30
C GLY A 130 23.76 1.60 3.37
N TYR A 131 24.22 2.79 2.97
CA TYR A 131 24.62 3.87 3.89
C TYR A 131 23.46 4.81 4.27
N LEU A 132 22.28 4.64 3.68
CA LEU A 132 21.12 5.47 3.98
C LEU A 132 20.56 5.17 5.38
N SER A 133 20.09 6.21 6.06
CA SER A 133 19.27 6.07 7.27
C SER A 133 17.92 5.40 6.93
N ALA A 134 17.18 4.95 7.95
CA ALA A 134 15.85 4.36 7.75
C ALA A 134 14.89 5.33 7.03
N GLY A 135 14.87 6.61 7.43
CA GLY A 135 14.05 7.63 6.78
C GLY A 135 14.48 7.91 5.33
N GLN A 136 15.78 7.90 5.04
CA GLN A 136 16.29 8.05 3.67
C GLN A 136 15.92 6.85 2.80
N ARG A 137 16.01 5.62 3.33
CA ARG A 137 15.54 4.41 2.63
C ARG A 137 14.04 4.48 2.33
N ARG A 138 13.24 4.90 3.31
CA ARG A 138 11.79 5.08 3.11
C ARG A 138 11.50 6.11 2.02
N ARG A 139 12.18 7.24 2.01
CA ARG A 139 12.04 8.28 0.97
C ARG A 139 12.44 7.74 -0.41
N LEU A 140 13.52 6.96 -0.52
CA LEU A 140 13.92 6.34 -1.78
C LEU A 140 12.86 5.32 -2.26
N SER A 141 12.29 4.54 -1.36
CA SER A 141 11.20 3.63 -1.68
C SER A 141 9.95 4.36 -2.21
N LEU A 142 9.67 5.56 -1.71
CA LEU A 142 8.58 6.42 -2.18
C LEU A 142 8.91 7.10 -3.52
N ALA A 143 10.17 7.42 -3.82
CA ALA A 143 10.57 8.07 -5.06
C ALA A 143 10.11 7.31 -6.33
N ARG A 144 9.98 5.99 -6.26
CA ARG A 144 9.54 5.17 -7.39
C ARG A 144 8.10 5.47 -7.86
N VAL A 145 7.20 5.90 -6.95
CA VAL A 145 5.82 6.23 -7.32
C VAL A 145 5.75 7.53 -8.12
N LEU A 146 6.78 8.37 -7.99
CA LEU A 146 6.92 9.62 -8.74
C LEU A 146 7.63 9.40 -10.07
N ALA A 147 8.63 8.52 -10.08
CA ALA A 147 9.42 8.24 -11.28
C ALA A 147 8.65 7.46 -12.35
N VAL A 148 7.60 6.74 -11.97
CA VAL A 148 6.73 5.98 -12.88
C VAL A 148 5.27 6.37 -12.61
N PRO A 149 4.63 7.16 -13.46
CA PRO A 149 3.23 7.55 -13.26
C PRO A 149 2.30 6.34 -13.28
N ARG A 150 1.49 6.17 -12.25
CA ARG A 150 0.38 5.21 -12.17
C ARG A 150 -0.79 5.84 -11.44
N PRO A 151 -2.03 5.61 -11.87
CA PRO A 151 -3.19 6.30 -11.31
C PRO A 151 -3.55 5.88 -9.88
N ILE A 152 -3.10 4.73 -9.41
CA ILE A 152 -3.48 4.18 -8.11
C ILE A 152 -2.25 4.03 -7.22
N TRP A 153 -2.28 4.65 -6.03
CA TRP A 153 -1.23 4.48 -5.01
C TRP A 153 -1.78 3.71 -3.82
N LEU A 154 -1.13 2.59 -3.51
CA LEU A 154 -1.41 1.70 -2.40
C LEU A 154 -0.26 1.81 -1.41
N LEU A 155 -0.50 2.50 -0.29
CA LEU A 155 0.54 2.91 0.64
C LEU A 155 0.34 2.22 2.01
N ASP A 156 1.30 1.40 2.42
CA ASP A 156 1.28 0.69 3.71
C ASP A 156 2.20 1.42 4.70
N GLU A 157 1.60 2.12 5.68
CA GLU A 157 2.28 2.96 6.68
C GLU A 157 3.29 3.93 6.05
N PRO A 158 2.86 4.83 5.14
CA PRO A 158 3.80 5.62 4.34
C PRO A 158 4.64 6.61 5.14
N THR A 159 4.17 7.05 6.30
CA THR A 159 4.84 8.04 7.17
C THR A 159 5.81 7.42 8.19
N THR A 160 5.86 6.09 8.30
CA THR A 160 6.76 5.40 9.23
C THR A 160 8.22 5.74 8.92
N ALA A 161 9.00 6.04 9.96
CA ALA A 161 10.41 6.45 9.92
C ALA A 161 10.69 7.81 9.24
N LEU A 162 9.66 8.59 8.88
CA LEU A 162 9.81 9.93 8.33
C LEU A 162 9.75 11.00 9.42
N ASP A 163 10.66 11.96 9.36
CA ASP A 163 10.57 13.20 10.14
C ASP A 163 9.45 14.13 9.63
N ALA A 164 9.12 15.16 10.37
CA ALA A 164 8.03 16.07 10.05
C ALA A 164 8.20 16.76 8.67
N ALA A 165 9.42 17.12 8.30
CA ALA A 165 9.72 17.73 7.01
C ALA A 165 9.48 16.73 5.85
N SER A 166 9.89 15.48 6.03
CA SER A 166 9.66 14.41 5.04
C SER A 166 8.18 14.02 4.94
N GLN A 167 7.44 14.02 6.06
CA GLN A 167 6.00 13.81 6.05
C GLN A 167 5.26 14.92 5.28
N GLU A 168 5.66 16.17 5.46
CA GLU A 168 5.09 17.30 4.73
C GLU A 168 5.41 17.24 3.23
N ARG A 169 6.63 16.83 2.84
CA ARG A 169 6.96 16.57 1.42
C ARG A 169 6.06 15.48 0.84
N LEU A 170 5.91 14.35 1.55
CA LEU A 170 5.04 13.26 1.12
C LEU A 170 3.59 13.71 1.00
N ARG A 171 3.09 14.51 1.94
CA ARG A 171 1.73 15.06 1.90
C ARG A 171 1.50 15.88 0.63
N ARG A 172 2.44 16.79 0.27
CA ARG A 172 2.35 17.60 -0.96
C ARG A 172 2.27 16.71 -2.19
N VAL A 173 3.14 15.74 -2.29
CA VAL A 173 3.18 14.79 -3.40
C VAL A 173 1.88 13.97 -3.52
N MET A 174 1.29 13.56 -2.38
CA MET A 174 -0.02 12.91 -2.36
C MET A 174 -1.14 13.85 -2.83
N VAL A 175 -1.14 15.10 -2.37
CA VAL A 175 -2.12 16.11 -2.81
C VAL A 175 -2.01 16.36 -4.31
N ASP A 176 -0.81 16.50 -4.84
CA ASP A 176 -0.57 16.71 -6.27
C ASP A 176 -1.09 15.51 -7.10
N HIS A 177 -0.84 14.28 -6.63
CA HIS A 177 -1.36 13.07 -7.26
C HIS A 177 -2.90 13.04 -7.29
N LEU A 178 -3.56 13.35 -6.19
CA LEU A 178 -5.02 13.42 -6.11
C LEU A 178 -5.58 14.53 -7.01
N SER A 179 -4.96 15.73 -7.00
CA SER A 179 -5.35 16.85 -7.86
C SER A 179 -5.20 16.52 -9.35
N GLY A 180 -4.25 15.67 -9.71
CA GLY A 180 -4.08 15.12 -11.05
C GLY A 180 -5.08 14.02 -11.44
N GLY A 181 -6.07 13.73 -10.59
CA GLY A 181 -7.09 12.70 -10.84
C GLY A 181 -6.67 11.28 -10.46
N GLY A 182 -5.54 11.12 -9.78
CA GLY A 182 -5.14 9.85 -9.17
C GLY A 182 -6.04 9.49 -7.98
N LEU A 183 -5.87 8.28 -7.43
CA LEU A 183 -6.50 7.88 -6.19
C LEU A 183 -5.48 7.19 -5.26
N ILE A 184 -5.74 7.28 -3.96
CA ILE A 184 -4.86 6.70 -2.92
C ILE A 184 -5.67 5.77 -2.02
N VAL A 185 -5.16 4.57 -1.76
CA VAL A 185 -5.61 3.72 -0.64
C VAL A 185 -4.43 3.55 0.31
N ALA A 186 -4.56 4.01 1.54
CA ALA A 186 -3.45 3.99 2.50
C ALA A 186 -3.84 3.33 3.83
N ALA A 187 -3.04 2.36 4.28
CA ALA A 187 -3.10 1.88 5.65
C ALA A 187 -2.28 2.82 6.54
N THR A 188 -2.87 3.33 7.60
CA THR A 188 -2.20 4.28 8.50
C THR A 188 -2.80 4.24 9.91
N HIS A 189 -1.97 4.53 10.92
CA HIS A 189 -2.39 4.75 12.30
C HIS A 189 -2.58 6.22 12.65
N GLY A 190 -2.17 7.13 11.77
CA GLY A 190 -2.28 8.57 11.99
C GLY A 190 -2.84 9.32 10.77
N PRO A 191 -3.16 10.60 10.93
CA PRO A 191 -3.64 11.42 9.83
C PRO A 191 -2.55 11.63 8.77
N LEU A 192 -2.92 11.54 7.50
CA LEU A 192 -2.02 11.86 6.38
C LEU A 192 -2.15 13.31 5.89
N GLY A 193 -3.02 14.12 6.54
CA GLY A 193 -3.25 15.52 6.16
C GLY A 193 -3.92 15.70 4.80
N LEU A 194 -4.73 14.71 4.37
CA LEU A 194 -5.49 14.74 3.12
C LEU A 194 -6.92 15.18 3.42
N ALA A 195 -7.40 16.25 2.76
CA ALA A 195 -8.71 16.84 3.03
C ALA A 195 -9.87 15.93 2.58
N GLU A 196 -9.76 15.34 1.41
CA GLU A 196 -10.80 14.49 0.79
C GLU A 196 -10.51 13.01 1.05
N ALA A 197 -10.40 12.61 2.32
CA ALA A 197 -10.11 11.23 2.69
C ALA A 197 -11.29 10.58 3.42
N SER A 198 -11.83 9.51 2.84
CA SER A 198 -12.78 8.62 3.52
C SER A 198 -12.03 7.58 4.37
N GLN A 199 -12.73 6.93 5.30
CA GLN A 199 -12.14 5.91 6.17
C GLN A 199 -12.88 4.58 6.04
N LEU A 200 -12.12 3.50 5.99
CA LEU A 200 -12.60 2.13 6.11
C LEU A 200 -11.94 1.47 7.33
N ARG A 201 -12.74 1.14 8.33
CA ARG A 201 -12.24 0.45 9.52
C ARG A 201 -12.33 -1.06 9.34
N LEU A 202 -11.19 -1.75 9.38
CA LEU A 202 -11.11 -3.20 9.36
C LEU A 202 -11.06 -3.77 10.79
N GLY A 203 -11.55 -4.99 10.97
CA GLY A 203 -11.50 -5.68 12.27
C GLY A 203 -12.66 -5.39 13.23
N SER A 204 -13.75 -4.75 12.76
CA SER A 204 -14.95 -4.50 13.58
C SER A 204 -16.03 -5.59 13.50
N SER A 205 -15.78 -6.69 12.77
CA SER A 205 -16.75 -7.77 12.58
C SER A 205 -16.16 -9.17 12.82
N LEU A 206 -15.54 -9.39 13.98
CA LEU A 206 -15.63 -10.70 14.62
C LEU A 206 -16.68 -10.52 15.72
N SER A 207 -17.95 -10.79 15.40
CA SER A 207 -19.02 -10.90 16.36
C SER A 207 -18.62 -11.94 17.42
N GLU A 208 -18.89 -11.61 18.67
CA GLU A 208 -18.67 -12.38 19.90
C GLU A 208 -19.27 -13.81 19.91
N GLY A 209 -19.56 -14.41 18.75
CA GLY A 209 -20.21 -15.72 18.61
C GLY A 209 -19.28 -16.93 18.50
N GLU A 210 -17.99 -16.76 18.23
CA GLU A 210 -17.09 -17.92 18.01
C GLU A 210 -16.10 -18.18 19.19
N GLU A 211 -16.03 -17.33 20.18
CA GLU A 211 -15.17 -17.55 21.35
C GLU A 211 -15.86 -18.41 22.42
N SER A 212 -17.19 -18.47 22.41
CA SER A 212 -17.97 -19.30 23.36
C SER A 212 -18.05 -20.79 22.99
N ALA A 213 -17.68 -21.15 21.76
CA ALA A 213 -17.74 -22.55 21.32
C ALA A 213 -16.45 -23.35 21.60
N ARG A 214 -15.42 -22.73 22.16
CA ARG A 214 -14.13 -23.40 22.47
C ARG A 214 -13.88 -23.72 23.93
N LEU A 215 -14.82 -23.42 24.83
CA LEU A 215 -14.73 -23.67 26.26
C LEU A 215 -15.73 -24.73 26.79
N GLY A 216 -16.43 -25.42 25.93
CA GLY A 216 -17.38 -26.45 26.30
C GLY A 216 -17.13 -27.76 25.58
N ASP A 217 -16.10 -28.50 25.93
CA ASP A 217 -16.02 -29.96 25.83
C ASP A 217 -14.66 -30.41 26.44
N VAL A 218 -14.57 -30.35 27.74
CA VAL A 218 -13.69 -31.24 28.48
C VAL A 218 -14.63 -32.12 29.32
N ASP A 219 -15.12 -33.16 28.71
CA ASP A 219 -15.85 -34.21 29.42
C ASP A 219 -14.87 -35.00 30.26
N VAL A 220 -15.05 -34.84 31.57
CA VAL A 220 -14.42 -35.65 32.61
C VAL A 220 -15.06 -37.04 32.51
N MET A 221 -14.34 -38.02 31.98
CA MET A 221 -14.71 -39.42 32.21
C MET A 221 -14.02 -39.95 33.47
N ASP A 222 -14.86 -40.13 34.45
CA ASP A 222 -14.62 -40.78 35.72
C ASP A 222 -13.93 -42.14 35.62
N ALA A 223 -12.95 -42.29 36.49
CA ALA A 223 -12.40 -43.57 36.87
C ALA A 223 -13.21 -44.13 38.06
N VAL A 224 -13.71 -45.36 37.94
CA VAL A 224 -14.08 -46.23 39.11
C VAL A 224 -14.26 -47.67 38.58
N PRO A 225 -13.97 -48.65 39.39
CA PRO A 225 -13.08 -48.85 40.53
C PRO A 225 -11.94 -49.83 40.24
#